data_63790312c3e05296ba99cd2932cb1ae9
#
_entry.id   63790312c3e05296ba99cd2932cb1ae9
#
_cell.length_a   1.000
_cell.length_b   1.000
_cell.length_c   1.000
_cell.angle_alpha   90.00
_cell.angle_beta   90.00
_cell.angle_gamma   90.00
#
_symmetry.space_group_name_H-M   'P 1'
#
loop_
_entity.id
_entity.type
_entity.pdbx_description
1 polymer ?
#
loop_
_entity_poly.entity_id
_entity_poly.type
_entity_poly.pdbx_seq_one_letter_code
_entity_poly.pdbx_strand_id
1 'polypeptide(L)'
;MAQETLTLALAQCDIVWENPTENLQVMRETFAQAAQGGAEIVVFPEVMTTGFSMHLEAIAEPFESSLSLQSIRAMVQQYGVAVVSSLLVKEGDKYFNRIFFITPEGEEFFQDKRHLFRMGGEAKQVSPAGVRHIFSYRGWNILLIACYDMRFPVWCRNRANEYDLLIDVANWPEPRRLVWSTLLRARAMENLAYVCGVNRVGRDAEGLVYTGDSALIDPKGRELAALEERRIELKIATLERAPLDKLRKKFPVYLDADEFSIAGATL
;
A
#
# COMPACT_ATOMS: atom_id res chain seq x y z
N MET A 1 6.07 -4.85 -24.24
CA MET A 1 6.81 -5.95 -23.58
C MET A 1 6.83 -5.67 -22.08
N ALA A 2 6.72 -6.68 -21.24
CA ALA A 2 6.82 -6.49 -19.78
C ALA A 2 8.24 -5.97 -19.45
N GLN A 3 8.33 -5.01 -18.52
CA GLN A 3 9.61 -4.47 -18.07
C GLN A 3 10.29 -5.48 -17.15
N GLU A 4 11.59 -5.69 -17.33
CA GLU A 4 12.38 -6.68 -16.57
C GLU A 4 12.61 -6.28 -15.12
N THR A 5 12.55 -4.99 -14.83
CA THR A 5 12.75 -4.44 -13.49
C THR A 5 11.65 -3.44 -13.15
N LEU A 6 11.43 -3.20 -11.85
CA LEU A 6 10.55 -2.16 -11.33
C LEU A 6 11.17 -1.55 -10.08
N THR A 7 11.38 -0.24 -10.08
CA THR A 7 12.06 0.46 -8.98
C THR A 7 11.05 1.18 -8.09
N LEU A 8 11.01 0.81 -6.81
CA LEU A 8 10.12 1.37 -5.81
C LEU A 8 10.89 2.26 -4.83
N ALA A 9 10.28 3.37 -4.43
CA ALA A 9 10.66 4.17 -3.28
C ALA A 9 9.66 3.92 -2.14
N LEU A 10 10.16 3.43 -1.00
CA LEU A 10 9.39 3.22 0.21
C LEU A 10 9.52 4.47 1.09
N ALA A 11 8.44 5.19 1.29
CA ALA A 11 8.40 6.45 2.03
C ALA A 11 7.87 6.24 3.46
N GLN A 12 8.75 6.00 4.40
CA GLN A 12 8.40 5.90 5.82
C GLN A 12 8.34 7.31 6.41
N CYS A 13 7.13 7.86 6.52
CA CYS A 13 6.87 9.24 6.94
C CYS A 13 6.20 9.29 8.32
N ASP A 14 6.38 10.40 9.02
CA ASP A 14 5.41 10.82 10.05
C ASP A 14 4.21 11.47 9.37
N ILE A 15 3.04 11.38 9.99
CA ILE A 15 1.81 11.95 9.47
C ILE A 15 1.28 12.96 10.50
N VAL A 16 1.16 14.20 10.10
CA VAL A 16 0.53 15.24 10.91
C VAL A 16 -0.97 14.97 10.97
N TRP A 17 -1.48 14.85 12.20
CA TRP A 17 -2.87 14.44 12.42
C TRP A 17 -3.86 15.44 11.83
N GLU A 18 -4.77 14.94 10.99
CA GLU A 18 -5.86 15.71 10.34
C GLU A 18 -5.39 16.99 9.63
N ASN A 19 -4.17 17.00 9.10
CA ASN A 19 -3.62 18.16 8.40
C ASN A 19 -3.17 17.84 6.97
N PRO A 20 -4.13 17.81 6.01
CA PRO A 20 -3.80 17.51 4.62
C PRO A 20 -2.74 18.44 4.00
N THR A 21 -2.75 19.72 4.39
CA THR A 21 -1.83 20.72 3.82
C THR A 21 -0.37 20.37 4.14
N GLU A 22 -0.05 20.11 5.40
CA GLU A 22 1.30 19.74 5.81
C GLU A 22 1.70 18.37 5.25
N ASN A 23 0.79 17.39 5.27
CA ASN A 23 1.05 16.07 4.75
C ASN A 23 1.28 16.06 3.24
N LEU A 24 0.55 16.86 2.46
CA LEU A 24 0.80 17.04 1.03
C LEU A 24 2.16 17.71 0.74
N GLN A 25 2.62 18.58 1.64
CA GLN A 25 3.97 19.16 1.51
C GLN A 25 5.05 18.08 1.74
N VAL A 26 4.90 17.23 2.76
CA VAL A 26 5.78 16.07 2.98
C VAL A 26 5.79 15.15 1.77
N MET A 27 4.62 14.85 1.19
CA MET A 27 4.53 14.06 -0.03
C MET A 27 5.30 14.70 -1.18
N ARG A 28 5.16 16.02 -1.39
CA ARG A 28 5.87 16.75 -2.47
C ARG A 28 7.39 16.65 -2.36
N GLU A 29 7.92 16.83 -1.16
CA GLU A 29 9.36 16.72 -0.89
C GLU A 29 9.87 15.29 -1.13
N THR A 30 9.08 14.31 -0.72
CA THR A 30 9.38 12.89 -0.92
C THR A 30 9.32 12.48 -2.39
N PHE A 31 8.34 13.00 -3.16
CA PHE A 31 8.28 12.80 -4.61
C PHE A 31 9.53 13.31 -5.32
N ALA A 32 10.02 14.50 -4.94
CA ALA A 32 11.24 15.06 -5.51
C ALA A 32 12.45 14.15 -5.25
N GLN A 33 12.58 13.62 -4.04
CA GLN A 33 13.66 12.70 -3.66
C GLN A 33 13.52 11.34 -4.40
N ALA A 34 12.31 10.80 -4.51
CA ALA A 34 12.03 9.56 -5.22
C ALA A 34 12.40 9.68 -6.71
N ALA A 35 11.99 10.78 -7.35
CA ALA A 35 12.32 11.07 -8.75
C ALA A 35 13.83 11.21 -8.95
N GLN A 36 14.51 11.94 -8.08
CA GLN A 36 15.98 12.10 -8.13
C GLN A 36 16.70 10.76 -7.97
N GLY A 37 16.15 9.85 -7.16
CA GLY A 37 16.68 8.50 -6.96
C GLY A 37 16.28 7.50 -8.03
N GLY A 38 15.55 7.90 -9.08
CA GLY A 38 15.15 7.04 -10.20
C GLY A 38 14.03 6.04 -9.87
N ALA A 39 13.21 6.33 -8.86
CA ALA A 39 12.05 5.50 -8.56
C ALA A 39 10.97 5.64 -9.64
N GLU A 40 10.30 4.54 -9.95
CA GLU A 40 9.16 4.49 -10.87
C GLU A 40 7.83 4.55 -10.12
N ILE A 41 7.82 4.05 -8.88
CA ILE A 41 6.67 4.13 -7.96
C ILE A 41 7.17 4.64 -6.61
N VAL A 42 6.48 5.60 -6.02
CA VAL A 42 6.64 5.94 -4.60
C VAL A 42 5.44 5.43 -3.81
N VAL A 43 5.70 4.72 -2.71
CA VAL A 43 4.68 4.17 -1.84
C VAL A 43 4.69 4.92 -0.52
N PHE A 44 3.56 5.52 -0.16
CA PHE A 44 3.34 6.21 1.11
C PHE A 44 2.49 5.36 2.06
N PRO A 45 2.46 5.69 3.36
CA PRO A 45 1.58 5.04 4.33
C PRO A 45 0.09 5.17 3.99
N GLU A 46 -0.73 4.39 4.67
CA GLU A 46 -2.20 4.46 4.65
C GLU A 46 -2.66 5.84 5.14
N VAL A 47 -3.72 6.38 4.50
CA VAL A 47 -4.37 7.67 4.83
C VAL A 47 -3.37 8.81 5.09
N MET A 48 -2.41 8.91 4.16
CA MET A 48 -1.23 9.80 4.29
C MET A 48 -1.60 11.26 4.51
N THR A 49 -2.78 11.71 4.07
CA THR A 49 -3.19 13.12 4.22
C THR A 49 -3.75 13.45 5.60
N THR A 50 -4.27 12.47 6.35
CA THR A 50 -5.03 12.74 7.60
C THR A 50 -4.55 11.94 8.80
N GLY A 51 -3.83 10.84 8.58
CA GLY A 51 -3.67 9.80 9.60
C GLY A 51 -4.97 9.01 9.80
N PHE A 52 -4.90 7.96 10.62
CA PHE A 52 -6.00 7.03 10.84
C PHE A 52 -7.02 7.59 11.85
N SER A 53 -7.67 8.69 11.47
CA SER A 53 -8.73 9.31 12.26
C SER A 53 -10.11 8.82 11.82
N MET A 54 -11.03 8.74 12.77
CA MET A 54 -12.44 8.40 12.53
C MET A 54 -13.37 9.62 12.62
N HIS A 55 -12.83 10.85 12.58
CA HIS A 55 -13.63 12.08 12.46
C HIS A 55 -14.06 12.31 10.99
N LEU A 56 -14.65 11.29 10.36
CA LEU A 56 -14.87 11.22 8.91
C LEU A 56 -15.64 12.39 8.32
N GLU A 57 -16.62 12.95 9.05
CA GLU A 57 -17.37 14.11 8.60
C GLU A 57 -16.51 15.36 8.37
N ALA A 58 -15.42 15.47 9.13
CA ALA A 58 -14.50 16.61 9.06
C ALA A 58 -13.36 16.41 8.06
N ILE A 59 -12.90 15.16 7.86
CA ILE A 59 -11.64 14.88 7.15
C ILE A 59 -11.82 14.10 5.84
N ALA A 60 -12.93 13.37 5.65
CA ALA A 60 -13.13 12.61 4.43
C ALA A 60 -13.53 13.54 3.29
N GLU A 61 -12.73 13.55 2.24
CA GLU A 61 -13.00 14.38 1.08
C GLU A 61 -14.02 13.71 0.14
N PRO A 62 -14.91 14.50 -0.51
CA PRO A 62 -15.73 13.96 -1.59
C PRO A 62 -14.82 13.39 -2.70
N PHE A 63 -15.02 12.13 -3.07
CA PHE A 63 -14.08 11.45 -3.98
C PHE A 63 -13.88 12.16 -5.32
N GLU A 64 -14.99 12.57 -5.95
CA GLU A 64 -14.96 13.21 -7.27
C GLU A 64 -14.27 14.58 -7.28
N SER A 65 -14.30 15.31 -6.16
CA SER A 65 -13.75 16.67 -6.05
C SER A 65 -12.62 16.79 -5.03
N SER A 66 -12.02 15.67 -4.64
CA SER A 66 -10.94 15.63 -3.64
C SER A 66 -9.77 16.55 -4.02
N LEU A 67 -9.49 17.52 -3.17
CA LEU A 67 -8.37 18.45 -3.33
C LEU A 67 -7.03 17.75 -3.10
N SER A 68 -7.00 16.77 -2.20
CA SER A 68 -5.83 15.94 -1.97
C SER A 68 -5.48 15.12 -3.22
N LEU A 69 -6.46 14.45 -3.84
CA LEU A 69 -6.22 13.71 -5.09
C LEU A 69 -5.77 14.62 -6.23
N GLN A 70 -6.36 15.81 -6.36
CA GLN A 70 -5.92 16.78 -7.38
C GLN A 70 -4.46 17.19 -7.17
N SER A 71 -4.06 17.46 -5.92
CA SER A 71 -2.68 17.80 -5.56
C SER A 71 -1.73 16.63 -5.85
N ILE A 72 -2.12 15.40 -5.53
CA ILE A 72 -1.34 14.18 -5.76
C ILE A 72 -1.18 13.93 -7.27
N ARG A 73 -2.25 14.07 -8.07
CA ARG A 73 -2.18 13.99 -9.55
C ARG A 73 -1.18 14.99 -10.12
N ALA A 74 -1.20 16.22 -9.62
CA ALA A 74 -0.25 17.25 -10.04
C ALA A 74 1.21 16.87 -9.71
N MET A 75 1.45 16.28 -8.53
CA MET A 75 2.79 15.77 -8.16
C MET A 75 3.23 14.62 -9.07
N VAL A 76 2.35 13.65 -9.35
CA VAL A 76 2.64 12.54 -10.27
C VAL A 76 3.07 13.06 -11.64
N GLN A 77 2.34 14.02 -12.19
CA GLN A 77 2.67 14.64 -13.48
C GLN A 77 3.97 15.45 -13.41
N GLN A 78 4.17 16.21 -12.35
CA GLN A 78 5.35 17.07 -12.18
C GLN A 78 6.64 16.26 -12.07
N TYR A 79 6.62 15.16 -11.33
CA TYR A 79 7.82 14.38 -11.02
C TYR A 79 8.00 13.14 -11.89
N GLY A 80 6.98 12.75 -12.66
CA GLY A 80 7.04 11.57 -13.53
C GLY A 80 7.16 10.25 -12.77
N VAL A 81 6.69 10.19 -11.52
CA VAL A 81 6.74 9.01 -10.65
C VAL A 81 5.31 8.60 -10.28
N ALA A 82 4.97 7.33 -10.45
CA ALA A 82 3.69 6.80 -10.01
C ALA A 82 3.61 6.76 -8.47
N VAL A 83 2.39 6.76 -7.92
CA VAL A 83 2.18 6.79 -6.47
C VAL A 83 1.18 5.77 -5.98
N VAL A 84 1.44 5.19 -4.81
CA VAL A 84 0.50 4.38 -4.04
C VAL A 84 0.38 4.95 -2.63
N SER A 85 -0.86 5.15 -2.17
CA SER A 85 -1.24 5.45 -0.78
C SER A 85 -2.73 5.21 -0.62
N SER A 86 -3.35 5.69 0.47
CA SER A 86 -4.80 5.73 0.59
C SER A 86 -5.31 7.05 1.14
N LEU A 87 -6.61 7.30 0.94
CA LEU A 87 -7.35 8.44 1.47
C LEU A 87 -8.64 7.97 2.14
N LEU A 88 -9.10 8.73 3.12
CA LEU A 88 -10.48 8.66 3.58
C LEU A 88 -11.35 9.51 2.66
N VAL A 89 -12.27 8.87 1.95
CA VAL A 89 -13.13 9.52 0.96
C VAL A 89 -14.60 9.29 1.25
N LYS A 90 -15.42 10.23 0.82
CA LYS A 90 -16.87 10.13 0.82
C LYS A 90 -17.39 9.95 -0.60
N GLU A 91 -18.25 8.96 -0.80
CA GLU A 91 -18.94 8.71 -2.06
C GLU A 91 -20.41 8.41 -1.77
N GLY A 92 -21.30 9.30 -2.21
CA GLY A 92 -22.69 9.29 -1.75
C GLY A 92 -22.80 9.43 -0.23
N ASP A 93 -23.51 8.52 0.40
CA ASP A 93 -23.69 8.49 1.86
C ASP A 93 -22.67 7.57 2.59
N LYS A 94 -21.66 7.09 1.88
CA LYS A 94 -20.68 6.13 2.41
C LYS A 94 -19.29 6.72 2.49
N TYR A 95 -18.53 6.23 3.46
CA TYR A 95 -17.10 6.50 3.59
C TYR A 95 -16.28 5.27 3.22
N PHE A 96 -15.09 5.50 2.63
CA PHE A 96 -14.16 4.46 2.24
C PHE A 96 -12.74 4.83 2.63
N ASN A 97 -11.95 3.84 3.04
CA ASN A 97 -10.51 3.93 3.06
C ASN A 97 -10.04 3.41 1.69
N ARG A 98 -9.82 4.35 0.77
CA ARG A 98 -9.58 4.06 -0.65
C ARG A 98 -8.11 4.15 -0.98
N ILE A 99 -7.50 3.03 -1.31
CA ILE A 99 -6.15 2.96 -1.85
C ILE A 99 -6.21 3.44 -3.29
N PHE A 100 -5.24 4.25 -3.67
CA PHE A 100 -5.08 4.71 -5.05
C PHE A 100 -3.70 4.31 -5.58
N PHE A 101 -3.65 4.04 -6.87
CA PHE A 101 -2.44 3.94 -7.67
C PHE A 101 -2.62 4.85 -8.88
N ILE A 102 -1.82 5.92 -8.95
CA ILE A 102 -1.90 6.94 -10.01
C ILE A 102 -0.58 6.95 -10.75
N THR A 103 -0.64 6.88 -12.08
CA THR A 103 0.54 6.79 -12.94
C THR A 103 0.80 8.09 -13.70
N PRO A 104 2.06 8.37 -14.11
CA PRO A 104 2.40 9.52 -14.95
C PRO A 104 1.70 9.49 -16.30
N GLU A 105 1.31 8.33 -16.79
CA GLU A 105 0.56 8.14 -18.03
C GLU A 105 -0.92 8.54 -17.90
N GLY A 106 -1.37 8.86 -16.68
CA GLY A 106 -2.74 9.28 -16.37
C GLY A 106 -3.69 8.12 -16.09
N GLU A 107 -3.18 6.90 -15.92
CA GLU A 107 -3.99 5.78 -15.45
C GLU A 107 -4.19 5.88 -13.94
N GLU A 108 -5.41 5.60 -13.49
CA GLU A 108 -5.79 5.64 -12.08
C GLU A 108 -6.50 4.34 -11.70
N PHE A 109 -6.03 3.72 -10.65
CA PHE A 109 -6.60 2.50 -10.11
C PHE A 109 -6.96 2.72 -8.65
N PHE A 110 -8.12 2.18 -8.24
CA PHE A 110 -8.63 2.33 -6.88
C PHE A 110 -9.01 0.98 -6.30
N GLN A 111 -8.66 0.77 -5.03
CA GLN A 111 -9.04 -0.41 -4.26
C GLN A 111 -9.48 0.03 -2.88
N ASP A 112 -10.73 -0.21 -2.51
CA ASP A 112 -11.19 0.04 -1.16
C ASP A 112 -10.66 -1.05 -0.21
N LYS A 113 -10.36 -0.66 1.03
CA LYS A 113 -9.96 -1.59 2.09
C LYS A 113 -11.06 -2.59 2.38
N ARG A 114 -10.72 -3.87 2.44
CA ARG A 114 -11.69 -4.94 2.68
C ARG A 114 -11.95 -5.17 4.15
N HIS A 115 -10.90 -5.30 4.95
CA HIS A 115 -11.02 -5.63 6.35
C HIS A 115 -10.84 -4.38 7.21
N LEU A 116 -11.94 -3.93 7.75
CA LEU A 116 -12.00 -2.70 8.54
C LEU A 116 -11.60 -2.99 10.00
N PHE A 117 -10.73 -2.14 10.55
CA PHE A 117 -10.20 -2.34 11.90
C PHE A 117 -11.26 -2.02 12.97
N ARG A 118 -11.94 -3.06 13.42
CA ARG A 118 -13.06 -2.96 14.37
C ARG A 118 -12.68 -2.29 15.69
N MET A 119 -11.50 -2.59 16.23
CA MET A 119 -11.04 -2.01 17.50
C MET A 119 -10.78 -0.50 17.39
N GLY A 120 -10.40 0.01 16.22
CA GLY A 120 -10.24 1.44 15.94
C GLY A 120 -11.54 2.12 15.51
N GLY A 121 -12.68 1.45 15.57
CA GLY A 121 -13.97 2.06 15.20
C GLY A 121 -14.26 2.10 13.68
N GLU A 122 -13.29 1.78 12.83
CA GLU A 122 -13.41 1.88 11.36
C GLU A 122 -14.62 1.10 10.82
N ALA A 123 -14.86 -0.13 11.32
CA ALA A 123 -15.98 -0.98 10.88
C ALA A 123 -17.39 -0.44 11.21
N LYS A 124 -17.49 0.64 11.97
CA LYS A 124 -18.78 1.28 12.29
C LYS A 124 -19.16 2.38 11.30
N GLN A 125 -18.19 2.92 10.58
CA GLN A 125 -18.34 4.14 9.79
C GLN A 125 -17.90 3.98 8.33
N VAL A 126 -16.90 3.13 8.07
CA VAL A 126 -16.33 2.90 6.75
C VAL A 126 -16.97 1.68 6.10
N SER A 127 -17.16 1.70 4.80
CA SER A 127 -17.69 0.60 4.00
C SER A 127 -16.56 -0.29 3.47
N PRO A 128 -16.70 -1.63 3.55
CA PRO A 128 -15.67 -2.54 3.06
C PRO A 128 -15.76 -2.73 1.54
N ALA A 129 -14.64 -3.08 0.91
CA ALA A 129 -14.60 -3.50 -0.49
C ALA A 129 -15.45 -4.77 -0.74
N GLY A 130 -16.14 -4.78 -1.88
CA GLY A 130 -16.81 -5.98 -2.40
C GLY A 130 -16.01 -6.73 -3.47
N VAL A 131 -15.01 -6.08 -4.05
CA VAL A 131 -14.19 -6.62 -5.15
C VAL A 131 -12.73 -6.42 -4.84
N ARG A 132 -11.91 -7.40 -5.20
CA ARG A 132 -10.45 -7.31 -5.20
C ARG A 132 -9.97 -7.17 -6.63
N HIS A 133 -9.16 -6.15 -6.88
CA HIS A 133 -8.60 -5.87 -8.20
C HIS A 133 -7.12 -6.19 -8.25
N ILE A 134 -6.68 -6.72 -9.40
CA ILE A 134 -5.27 -6.81 -9.77
C ILE A 134 -5.03 -5.77 -10.86
N PHE A 135 -4.07 -4.88 -10.64
CA PHE A 135 -3.69 -3.82 -11.56
C PHE A 135 -2.43 -4.19 -12.32
N SER A 136 -2.31 -3.77 -13.55
CA SER A 136 -1.09 -3.98 -14.33
C SER A 136 -0.41 -2.65 -14.60
N TYR A 137 0.88 -2.55 -14.24
CA TYR A 137 1.70 -1.39 -14.51
C TYR A 137 3.07 -1.84 -15.05
N ARG A 138 3.42 -1.38 -16.23
CA ARG A 138 4.68 -1.74 -16.93
C ARG A 138 4.90 -3.25 -17.05
N GLY A 139 3.81 -4.01 -17.12
CA GLY A 139 3.83 -5.47 -17.21
C GLY A 139 4.01 -6.19 -15.87
N TRP A 140 4.00 -5.48 -14.73
CA TRP A 140 3.91 -6.05 -13.39
C TRP A 140 2.46 -6.05 -12.92
N ASN A 141 1.98 -7.20 -12.47
CA ASN A 141 0.66 -7.32 -11.87
C ASN A 141 0.75 -7.01 -10.36
N ILE A 142 -0.08 -6.11 -9.89
CA ILE A 142 0.02 -5.55 -8.54
C ILE A 142 -1.31 -5.74 -7.79
N LEU A 143 -1.23 -6.29 -6.58
CA LEU A 143 -2.32 -6.31 -5.61
C LEU A 143 -2.09 -5.19 -4.58
N LEU A 144 -3.11 -4.34 -4.38
CA LEU A 144 -3.10 -3.29 -3.35
C LEU A 144 -3.98 -3.71 -2.17
N ILE A 145 -3.45 -3.56 -0.97
CA ILE A 145 -4.18 -3.78 0.28
C ILE A 145 -3.85 -2.68 1.30
N ALA A 146 -4.65 -2.56 2.36
CA ALA A 146 -4.40 -1.58 3.40
C ALA A 146 -4.35 -2.22 4.80
N CYS A 147 -3.18 -2.13 5.43
CA CYS A 147 -2.95 -2.32 6.85
C CYS A 147 -3.57 -3.63 7.39
N TYR A 148 -4.76 -3.56 7.95
CA TYR A 148 -5.44 -4.70 8.59
C TYR A 148 -5.72 -5.84 7.61
N ASP A 149 -5.83 -5.59 6.31
CA ASP A 149 -5.99 -6.61 5.26
C ASP A 149 -4.87 -7.65 5.31
N MET A 150 -3.65 -7.24 5.68
CA MET A 150 -2.49 -8.11 5.81
C MET A 150 -2.73 -9.32 6.74
N ARG A 151 -3.64 -9.20 7.72
CA ARG A 151 -3.98 -10.31 8.64
C ARG A 151 -4.81 -11.42 8.02
N PHE A 152 -5.36 -11.20 6.84
CA PHE A 152 -6.33 -12.10 6.20
C PHE A 152 -5.71 -12.80 4.99
N PRO A 153 -5.11 -14.00 5.17
CA PRO A 153 -4.37 -14.68 4.11
C PRO A 153 -5.22 -15.00 2.89
N VAL A 154 -6.51 -15.29 3.10
CA VAL A 154 -7.43 -15.62 2.00
C VAL A 154 -7.63 -14.43 1.06
N TRP A 155 -7.70 -13.19 1.58
CA TRP A 155 -7.79 -11.98 0.77
C TRP A 155 -6.50 -11.68 0.02
N CYS A 156 -5.36 -11.97 0.64
CA CYS A 156 -4.03 -11.74 0.06
C CYS A 156 -3.56 -12.91 -0.83
N ARG A 157 -4.34 -14.00 -0.96
CA ARG A 157 -3.89 -15.20 -1.66
C ARG A 157 -3.66 -14.93 -3.15
N ASN A 158 -2.47 -15.32 -3.63
CA ASN A 158 -2.09 -15.25 -5.03
C ASN A 158 -2.62 -16.51 -5.77
N ARG A 159 -3.73 -16.37 -6.46
CA ARG A 159 -4.33 -17.48 -7.21
C ARG A 159 -3.68 -17.58 -8.59
N ALA A 160 -3.16 -18.74 -8.93
CA ALA A 160 -2.51 -18.99 -10.22
C ALA A 160 -1.45 -17.94 -10.63
N ASN A 161 -0.72 -17.36 -9.65
CA ASN A 161 0.25 -16.28 -9.86
C ASN A 161 -0.35 -15.03 -10.52
N GLU A 162 -1.58 -14.66 -10.17
CA GLU A 162 -2.30 -13.51 -10.75
C GLU A 162 -1.64 -12.16 -10.46
N TYR A 163 -0.78 -12.07 -9.42
CA TYR A 163 0.01 -10.86 -9.13
C TYR A 163 1.49 -11.19 -8.86
N ASP A 164 2.36 -10.23 -9.13
CA ASP A 164 3.82 -10.29 -8.96
C ASP A 164 4.29 -9.54 -7.73
N LEU A 165 3.54 -8.49 -7.37
CA LEU A 165 3.82 -7.58 -6.26
C LEU A 165 2.55 -7.33 -5.45
N LEU A 166 2.65 -7.47 -4.13
CA LEU A 166 1.66 -7.00 -3.18
C LEU A 166 2.18 -5.74 -2.51
N ILE A 167 1.40 -4.65 -2.51
CA ILE A 167 1.71 -3.41 -1.80
C ILE A 167 0.70 -3.24 -0.66
N ASP A 168 1.21 -3.12 0.55
CA ASP A 168 0.43 -2.80 1.75
C ASP A 168 0.82 -1.44 2.31
N VAL A 169 -0.12 -0.52 2.34
CA VAL A 169 0.00 0.80 2.96
C VAL A 169 -0.60 0.78 4.36
N ALA A 170 0.10 1.30 5.40
CA ALA A 170 -0.32 1.04 6.76
C ALA A 170 -0.15 2.22 7.74
N ASN A 171 -1.03 2.21 8.77
CA ASN A 171 -0.85 2.82 10.08
C ASN A 171 -0.83 1.70 11.13
N TRP A 172 0.30 0.97 11.22
CA TRP A 172 0.45 -0.21 12.04
C TRP A 172 1.25 0.09 13.32
N PRO A 173 0.62 0.12 14.52
CA PRO A 173 1.26 0.62 15.72
C PRO A 173 2.23 -0.37 16.36
N GLU A 174 3.19 0.20 17.10
CA GLU A 174 4.32 -0.46 17.76
C GLU A 174 3.97 -1.74 18.54
N PRO A 175 2.88 -1.84 19.35
CA PRO A 175 2.59 -3.06 20.10
C PRO A 175 2.37 -4.29 19.22
N ARG A 176 2.17 -4.10 17.93
CA ARG A 176 1.92 -5.17 16.96
C ARG A 176 3.02 -5.27 15.87
N ARG A 177 4.18 -4.60 16.06
CA ARG A 177 5.27 -4.55 15.07
C ARG A 177 5.80 -5.94 14.66
N LEU A 178 5.92 -6.88 15.61
CA LEU A 178 6.34 -8.25 15.29
C LEU A 178 5.38 -8.93 14.33
N VAL A 179 4.08 -8.70 14.50
CA VAL A 179 3.06 -9.26 13.59
C VAL A 179 3.22 -8.66 12.19
N TRP A 180 3.44 -7.34 12.08
CA TRP A 180 3.69 -6.65 10.82
C TRP A 180 4.85 -7.27 10.05
N SER A 181 6.04 -7.29 10.63
CA SER A 181 7.26 -7.82 10.00
C SER A 181 7.15 -9.31 9.66
N THR A 182 6.47 -10.10 10.51
CA THR A 182 6.24 -11.52 10.25
C THR A 182 5.28 -11.74 9.08
N LEU A 183 4.17 -10.99 9.02
CA LEU A 183 3.17 -11.16 7.98
C LEU A 183 3.66 -10.67 6.62
N LEU A 184 4.46 -9.61 6.53
CA LEU A 184 5.10 -9.22 5.27
C LEU A 184 5.89 -10.37 4.66
N ARG A 185 6.73 -11.04 5.46
CA ARG A 185 7.51 -12.20 5.01
C ARG A 185 6.63 -13.39 4.65
N ALA A 186 5.62 -13.67 5.49
CA ALA A 186 4.69 -14.77 5.24
C ALA A 186 3.97 -14.60 3.90
N ARG A 187 3.43 -13.38 3.63
CA ARG A 187 2.76 -13.08 2.36
C ARG A 187 3.67 -13.24 1.16
N ALA A 188 4.94 -12.84 1.27
CA ALA A 188 5.90 -13.00 0.18
C ALA A 188 6.19 -14.48 -0.13
N MET A 189 6.44 -15.27 0.91
CA MET A 189 6.82 -16.68 0.77
C MET A 189 5.66 -17.58 0.32
N GLU A 190 4.49 -17.45 0.95
CA GLU A 190 3.32 -18.29 0.64
C GLU A 190 2.71 -18.02 -0.74
N ASN A 191 2.91 -16.80 -1.25
CA ASN A 191 2.35 -16.34 -2.53
C ASN A 191 3.37 -16.32 -3.67
N LEU A 192 4.64 -16.63 -3.40
CA LEU A 192 5.74 -16.50 -4.36
C LEU A 192 5.67 -15.16 -5.12
N ALA A 193 5.58 -14.07 -4.37
CA ALA A 193 5.47 -12.71 -4.88
C ALA A 193 6.35 -11.75 -4.09
N TYR A 194 6.70 -10.62 -4.66
CA TYR A 194 7.29 -9.52 -3.90
C TYR A 194 6.22 -8.90 -2.98
N VAL A 195 6.64 -8.41 -1.82
CA VAL A 195 5.78 -7.69 -0.89
C VAL A 195 6.44 -6.39 -0.47
N CYS A 196 5.78 -5.28 -0.75
CA CYS A 196 6.15 -3.95 -0.30
C CYS A 196 5.19 -3.52 0.81
N GLY A 197 5.68 -3.40 2.04
CA GLY A 197 4.89 -2.86 3.15
C GLY A 197 5.44 -1.51 3.58
N VAL A 198 4.61 -0.46 3.54
CA VAL A 198 4.99 0.89 3.97
C VAL A 198 4.11 1.35 5.11
N ASN A 199 4.74 1.61 6.24
CA ASN A 199 4.09 2.02 7.48
C ASN A 199 4.61 3.41 7.90
N ARG A 200 3.78 4.16 8.62
CA ARG A 200 4.19 5.43 9.22
C ARG A 200 5.11 5.25 10.42
N VAL A 201 5.78 6.34 10.80
CA VAL A 201 6.44 6.53 12.11
C VAL A 201 5.73 7.60 12.92
N GLY A 202 6.26 7.92 14.11
CA GLY A 202 5.79 9.00 14.95
C GLY A 202 4.70 8.59 15.93
N ARG A 203 3.89 9.56 16.33
CA ARG A 203 2.78 9.37 17.27
C ARG A 203 1.53 10.07 16.74
N ASP A 204 0.38 9.42 16.88
CA ASP A 204 -0.90 10.05 16.55
C ASP A 204 -1.49 10.84 17.74
N ALA A 205 -2.62 11.53 17.47
CA ALA A 205 -3.29 12.32 18.51
C ALA A 205 -3.99 11.44 19.57
N GLU A 206 -4.20 10.16 19.32
CA GLU A 206 -4.73 9.20 20.30
C GLU A 206 -3.62 8.59 21.18
N GLY A 207 -2.36 8.97 20.93
CA GLY A 207 -1.20 8.54 21.72
C GLY A 207 -0.56 7.24 21.25
N LEU A 208 -1.02 6.63 20.15
CA LEU A 208 -0.39 5.44 19.59
C LEU A 208 0.96 5.80 18.97
N VAL A 209 1.95 4.95 19.21
CA VAL A 209 3.29 5.07 18.65
C VAL A 209 3.42 4.14 17.46
N TYR A 210 4.12 4.61 16.44
CA TYR A 210 4.40 3.89 15.19
C TYR A 210 5.90 3.83 14.96
N THR A 211 6.41 2.64 14.69
CA THR A 211 7.85 2.38 14.53
C THR A 211 8.29 2.31 13.07
N GLY A 212 7.36 2.33 12.13
CA GLY A 212 7.64 2.10 10.73
C GLY A 212 7.81 0.62 10.45
N ASP A 213 9.05 0.15 10.45
CA ASP A 213 9.39 -1.23 10.04
C ASP A 213 8.93 -1.52 8.59
N SER A 214 8.98 -0.49 7.75
CA SER A 214 8.66 -0.61 6.32
C SER A 214 9.71 -1.47 5.63
N ALA A 215 9.28 -2.35 4.72
CA ALA A 215 10.20 -3.25 4.05
C ALA A 215 9.71 -3.68 2.66
N LEU A 216 10.66 -3.98 1.79
CA LEU A 216 10.47 -4.69 0.54
C LEU A 216 11.04 -6.09 0.66
N ILE A 217 10.19 -7.10 0.52
CA ILE A 217 10.51 -8.50 0.75
C ILE A 217 10.47 -9.27 -0.58
N ASP A 218 11.49 -10.09 -0.84
CA ASP A 218 11.51 -10.97 -2.00
C ASP A 218 10.65 -12.23 -1.80
N PRO A 219 10.33 -12.97 -2.86
CA PRO A 219 9.50 -14.18 -2.78
C PRO A 219 10.06 -15.32 -1.91
N LYS A 220 11.29 -15.17 -1.40
CA LYS A 220 11.95 -16.12 -0.46
C LYS A 220 11.99 -15.59 0.96
N GLY A 221 11.33 -14.47 1.24
CA GLY A 221 11.27 -13.85 2.56
C GLY A 221 12.49 -13.01 2.94
N ARG A 222 13.39 -12.69 2.00
CA ARG A 222 14.58 -11.86 2.25
C ARG A 222 14.24 -10.39 2.03
N GLU A 223 14.80 -9.53 2.85
CA GLU A 223 14.68 -8.08 2.69
C GLU A 223 15.55 -7.59 1.53
N LEU A 224 14.93 -6.96 0.54
CA LEU A 224 15.60 -6.18 -0.49
C LEU A 224 15.84 -4.74 0.00
N ALA A 225 14.93 -4.24 0.82
CA ALA A 225 15.06 -3.00 1.56
C ALA A 225 14.34 -3.15 2.90
N ALA A 226 14.94 -2.61 3.98
CA ALA A 226 14.31 -2.46 5.28
C ALA A 226 14.66 -1.07 5.81
N LEU A 227 13.66 -0.34 6.28
CA LEU A 227 13.83 1.01 6.80
C LEU A 227 14.07 0.96 8.31
N GLU A 228 14.82 1.94 8.80
CA GLU A 228 15.19 1.99 10.21
C GLU A 228 13.98 2.32 11.10
N GLU A 229 13.93 1.66 12.24
CA GLU A 229 12.92 1.87 13.27
C GLU A 229 12.88 3.33 13.71
N ARG A 230 11.67 3.91 13.78
CA ARG A 230 11.40 5.27 14.28
C ARG A 230 12.09 6.41 13.52
N ARG A 231 12.53 6.15 12.28
CA ARG A 231 13.13 7.16 11.42
C ARG A 231 12.21 7.54 10.27
N ILE A 232 12.13 8.83 9.97
CA ILE A 232 11.63 9.29 8.68
C ILE A 232 12.70 8.96 7.66
N GLU A 233 12.39 8.11 6.70
CA GLU A 233 13.36 7.58 5.74
C GLU A 233 12.69 7.30 4.39
N LEU A 234 13.41 7.58 3.31
CA LEU A 234 13.07 7.12 1.97
C LEU A 234 14.12 6.12 1.51
N LYS A 235 13.69 4.92 1.12
CA LYS A 235 14.59 3.90 0.60
C LYS A 235 14.14 3.41 -0.77
N ILE A 236 15.09 3.33 -1.70
CA ILE A 236 14.81 2.93 -3.08
C ILE A 236 15.38 1.54 -3.30
N ALA A 237 14.59 0.67 -3.92
CA ALA A 237 15.02 -0.68 -4.29
C ALA A 237 14.32 -1.15 -5.56
N THR A 238 15.01 -2.02 -6.29
CA THR A 238 14.56 -2.53 -7.58
C THR A 238 14.16 -4.00 -7.48
N LEU A 239 12.99 -4.33 -8.02
CA LEU A 239 12.52 -5.69 -8.24
C LEU A 239 13.04 -6.20 -9.58
N GLU A 240 13.29 -7.49 -9.65
CA GLU A 240 13.71 -8.18 -10.87
C GLU A 240 12.72 -9.28 -11.24
N ARG A 241 12.30 -9.34 -12.50
CA ARG A 241 11.34 -10.34 -13.00
C ARG A 241 11.96 -11.72 -13.12
N ALA A 242 13.16 -11.81 -13.68
CA ALA A 242 13.79 -13.09 -13.97
C ALA A 242 13.97 -14.01 -12.73
N PRO A 243 14.36 -13.52 -11.54
CA PRO A 243 14.38 -14.34 -10.32
C PRO A 243 13.02 -14.84 -9.88
N LEU A 244 11.96 -14.02 -10.03
CA LEU A 244 10.58 -14.39 -9.70
C LEU A 244 10.09 -15.51 -10.62
N ASP A 245 10.21 -15.35 -11.92
CA ASP A 245 9.79 -16.33 -12.93
C ASP A 245 10.54 -17.66 -12.77
N LYS A 246 11.85 -17.59 -12.55
CA LYS A 246 12.68 -18.76 -12.28
C LYS A 246 12.22 -19.51 -11.04
N LEU A 247 11.87 -18.79 -9.97
CA LEU A 247 11.37 -19.41 -8.73
C LEU A 247 10.03 -20.11 -8.97
N ARG A 248 9.06 -19.41 -9.56
CA ARG A 248 7.72 -19.93 -9.86
C ARG A 248 7.77 -21.16 -10.78
N LYS A 249 8.65 -21.14 -11.80
CA LYS A 249 8.86 -22.28 -12.69
C LYS A 249 9.50 -23.46 -11.96
N LYS A 250 10.43 -23.22 -11.05
CA LYS A 250 11.14 -24.28 -10.30
C LYS A 250 10.29 -24.88 -9.20
N PHE A 251 9.42 -24.10 -8.59
CA PHE A 251 8.58 -24.49 -7.45
C PHE A 251 7.14 -23.98 -7.65
N PRO A 252 6.34 -24.63 -8.51
CA PRO A 252 5.04 -24.13 -8.92
C PRO A 252 3.93 -24.49 -7.92
N VAL A 253 4.04 -24.03 -6.66
CA VAL A 253 3.09 -24.32 -5.56
C VAL A 253 1.64 -23.95 -5.86
N TYR A 254 1.42 -23.04 -6.80
CA TYR A 254 0.08 -22.63 -7.20
C TYR A 254 -0.73 -23.77 -7.87
N LEU A 255 -0.04 -24.78 -8.42
CA LEU A 255 -0.70 -25.96 -9.02
C LEU A 255 -1.30 -26.90 -7.96
N ASP A 256 -0.82 -26.81 -6.71
CA ASP A 256 -1.27 -27.63 -5.58
C ASP A 256 -2.28 -26.86 -4.70
N ALA A 257 -2.62 -25.61 -5.07
CA ALA A 257 -3.50 -24.77 -4.28
C ALA A 257 -4.97 -25.11 -4.45
N ASP A 258 -5.71 -25.07 -3.34
CA ASP A 258 -7.16 -25.24 -3.37
C ASP A 258 -7.86 -24.04 -4.02
N GLU A 259 -8.96 -24.29 -4.70
CA GLU A 259 -9.89 -23.26 -5.14
C GLU A 259 -10.82 -22.85 -3.99
N PHE A 260 -11.11 -21.57 -3.88
CA PHE A 260 -11.99 -21.03 -2.86
C PHE A 260 -12.73 -19.78 -3.32
N SER A 261 -13.80 -19.44 -2.62
CA SER A 261 -14.52 -18.16 -2.77
C SER A 261 -14.72 -17.49 -1.42
N ILE A 262 -14.88 -16.18 -1.44
CA ILE A 262 -15.19 -15.40 -0.23
C ILE A 262 -16.64 -14.93 -0.32
N ALA A 263 -17.47 -15.29 0.66
CA ALA A 263 -18.85 -14.85 0.71
C ALA A 263 -18.91 -13.31 0.80
N GLY A 264 -19.70 -12.68 -0.08
CA GLY A 264 -19.85 -11.22 -0.15
C GLY A 264 -18.64 -10.47 -0.71
N ALA A 265 -17.75 -11.17 -1.45
CA ALA A 265 -16.68 -10.54 -2.21
C ALA A 265 -16.37 -11.29 -3.50
N THR A 266 -15.85 -10.57 -4.49
CA THR A 266 -15.27 -11.11 -5.72
C THR A 266 -13.74 -10.95 -5.66
N LEU A 267 -13.04 -12.07 -5.97
CA LEU A 267 -11.57 -12.11 -6.03
C LEU A 267 -11.11 -12.07 -7.49
#